data_92e6c82f1735943087a5332ac5590c84
#
_entry.id   92e6c82f1735943087a5332ac5590c84
#
_cell.length_a   1.000
_cell.length_b   1.000
_cell.length_c   1.000
_cell.angle_alpha   90.00
_cell.angle_beta   90.00
_cell.angle_gamma   90.00
#
_symmetry.space_group_name_H-M   'P 1'
#
loop_
_entity.id
_entity.type
_entity.pdbx_description
1 polymer ?
#
loop_
_entity_poly.entity_id
_entity_poly.type
_entity_poly.pdbx_seq_one_letter_code
_entity_poly.pdbx_strand_id
1 'polypeptide(L)'
;MHRVTRLCHNQKRKSLSGVRIKNKMNSPIQAVSAPYRGDAYYRTPPPDLPSLLLKERIVYLGLPLVSPDEYKDQLGVDVTELIIAQLLFLQFDDPEKPIYLYINSTGTSWYGGDSIGFETEAFAICDTISYIKPPVHTICLGQAMGTAAMILASGTKGCRASLPHASIILHQARQGAQGQATDIQIRAKEVIVNKRVMLNILADKTGQTPEKIEKDTDRMFYMNPQQAKEYGIIDKVLESSKDLPVPLAPVN
;
A
#
# COMPACT_ATOMS: atom_id res chain seq x y z
N MET A 1 8.51 -4.48 64.43
CA MET A 1 9.98 -4.20 64.46
C MET A 1 10.43 -4.20 63.01
N HIS A 2 10.78 -3.19 62.47
CA HIS A 2 11.81 -2.27 62.19
C HIS A 2 11.36 -1.20 61.19
N ARG A 3 11.47 0.03 61.59
CA ARG A 3 11.39 1.23 60.80
C ARG A 3 12.54 1.26 59.79
N VAL A 4 12.29 1.69 58.54
CA VAL A 4 13.33 2.26 57.70
C VAL A 4 12.89 3.64 57.22
N THR A 5 13.73 4.55 57.63
CA THR A 5 13.66 6.00 57.63
C THR A 5 13.75 6.59 56.21
N ARG A 6 12.99 7.65 55.98
CA ARG A 6 13.12 8.59 54.84
C ARG A 6 14.48 9.29 54.90
N LEU A 7 15.16 9.37 53.77
CA LEU A 7 16.21 10.35 53.53
C LEU A 7 15.78 11.24 52.35
N CYS A 8 15.26 12.41 52.70
CA CYS A 8 15.16 13.54 51.81
C CYS A 8 16.56 14.09 51.53
N HIS A 9 17.01 14.03 50.29
CA HIS A 9 18.19 14.78 49.87
C HIS A 9 17.78 16.03 49.11
N ASN A 10 18.00 17.13 49.79
CA ASN A 10 17.80 18.52 49.40
C ASN A 10 18.93 18.88 48.42
N GLN A 11 18.69 18.91 47.13
CA GLN A 11 19.63 19.51 46.17
C GLN A 11 19.20 20.93 45.82
N LYS A 12 20.01 21.86 46.30
CA LYS A 12 19.95 23.29 46.02
C LYS A 12 20.00 23.55 44.52
N ARG A 13 18.95 24.18 44.02
CA ARG A 13 18.94 24.79 42.66
C ARG A 13 19.92 25.96 42.68
N LYS A 14 21.05 25.84 41.97
CA LYS A 14 21.86 26.98 41.57
C LYS A 14 21.17 27.69 40.41
N SER A 15 20.78 28.92 40.61
CA SER A 15 20.30 29.84 39.58
C SER A 15 21.46 30.17 38.63
N LEU A 16 21.36 29.73 37.39
CA LEU A 16 22.16 30.24 36.28
C LEU A 16 21.43 31.46 35.75
N SER A 17 21.92 32.64 36.18
CA SER A 17 21.56 33.92 35.63
C SER A 17 22.19 34.09 34.25
N GLY A 18 21.38 34.51 33.26
CA GLY A 18 21.84 35.37 32.21
C GLY A 18 22.31 34.74 30.92
N VAL A 19 21.41 34.10 30.15
CA VAL A 19 21.48 34.21 28.67
C VAL A 19 20.10 34.62 28.19
N ARG A 20 19.97 35.90 27.89
CA ARG A 20 18.76 36.51 27.31
C ARG A 20 18.82 36.26 25.81
N ILE A 21 18.29 35.09 25.36
CA ILE A 21 18.05 34.87 23.96
C ILE A 21 16.91 35.80 23.56
N LYS A 22 17.23 36.86 22.83
CA LYS A 22 16.25 37.74 22.19
C LYS A 22 15.59 36.92 21.07
N ASN A 23 14.46 36.31 21.35
CA ASN A 23 13.56 35.80 20.35
C ASN A 23 13.02 36.99 19.52
N LYS A 24 13.69 37.28 18.42
CA LYS A 24 13.14 38.11 17.33
C LYS A 24 12.23 37.26 16.46
N MET A 25 11.10 36.82 17.02
CA MET A 25 9.98 36.29 16.25
C MET A 25 8.68 36.75 16.88
N ASN A 26 8.46 38.05 16.85
CA ASN A 26 7.15 38.67 17.01
C ASN A 26 6.95 39.66 15.87
N SER A 27 6.91 39.17 14.64
CA SER A 27 6.10 39.80 13.62
C SER A 27 4.82 38.94 13.53
N PRO A 28 3.65 39.49 13.86
CA PRO A 28 2.42 38.82 13.55
C PRO A 28 2.42 38.54 12.04
N ILE A 29 2.20 37.28 11.64
CA ILE A 29 1.88 36.98 10.26
C ILE A 29 0.60 37.76 9.99
N GLN A 30 0.75 38.96 9.40
CA GLN A 30 -0.37 39.66 8.85
C GLN A 30 -0.88 38.80 7.71
N ALA A 31 -1.98 38.12 7.96
CA ALA A 31 -2.77 37.58 6.87
C ALA A 31 -3.08 38.78 5.95
N VAL A 32 -2.44 38.81 4.79
CA VAL A 32 -2.78 39.77 3.75
C VAL A 32 -4.18 39.42 3.32
N SER A 33 -5.16 40.09 3.94
CA SER A 33 -6.54 40.06 3.44
C SER A 33 -6.49 40.76 2.09
N ALA A 34 -6.42 39.96 1.02
CA ALA A 34 -6.64 40.49 -0.31
C ALA A 34 -8.02 41.20 -0.32
N PRO A 35 -8.11 42.41 -0.88
CA PRO A 35 -9.38 43.14 -0.91
C PRO A 35 -10.41 42.27 -1.61
N TYR A 36 -11.53 41.99 -0.91
CA TYR A 36 -12.67 41.28 -1.42
C TYR A 36 -13.29 42.10 -2.55
N ARG A 37 -12.83 41.94 -3.77
CA ARG A 37 -13.51 42.38 -4.97
C ARG A 37 -14.56 41.34 -5.28
N GLY A 38 -15.83 41.74 -5.10
CA GLY A 38 -17.01 40.93 -5.27
C GLY A 38 -17.31 40.52 -6.71
N ASP A 39 -16.51 39.65 -7.24
CA ASP A 39 -16.88 38.75 -8.32
C ASP A 39 -16.59 37.34 -7.80
N ALA A 40 -17.65 36.68 -7.38
CA ALA A 40 -17.61 35.31 -6.89
C ALA A 40 -17.29 34.35 -8.04
N TYR A 41 -16.08 34.42 -8.56
CA TYR A 41 -15.46 33.22 -9.12
C TYR A 41 -15.24 32.28 -7.93
N TYR A 42 -16.09 31.29 -7.80
CA TYR A 42 -15.80 30.09 -7.03
C TYR A 42 -14.49 29.53 -7.63
N ARG A 43 -13.34 29.98 -7.13
CA ARG A 43 -12.09 29.29 -7.35
C ARG A 43 -12.26 27.96 -6.64
N THR A 44 -12.61 26.95 -7.40
CA THR A 44 -12.50 25.58 -6.93
C THR A 44 -11.10 25.44 -6.36
N PRO A 45 -10.95 24.97 -5.10
CA PRO A 45 -9.61 24.72 -4.57
C PRO A 45 -8.84 23.88 -5.58
N PRO A 46 -7.51 24.10 -5.71
CA PRO A 46 -6.72 23.27 -6.62
C PRO A 46 -6.96 21.81 -6.25
N PRO A 47 -7.15 20.94 -7.26
CA PRO A 47 -7.38 19.53 -7.00
C PRO A 47 -6.17 18.96 -6.24
N ASP A 48 -6.43 18.11 -5.26
CA ASP A 48 -5.40 17.36 -4.55
C ASP A 48 -4.69 16.37 -5.48
N LEU A 49 -3.47 15.99 -5.14
CA LEU A 49 -2.64 15.11 -5.98
C LEU A 49 -3.32 13.76 -6.30
N PRO A 50 -3.98 13.06 -5.34
CA PRO A 50 -4.71 11.84 -5.66
C PRO A 50 -5.81 12.03 -6.70
N SER A 51 -6.56 13.15 -6.64
CA SER A 51 -7.60 13.45 -7.62
C SER A 51 -7.03 13.74 -9.01
N LEU A 52 -5.85 14.37 -9.08
CA LEU A 52 -5.14 14.58 -10.37
C LEU A 52 -4.69 13.25 -10.97
N LEU A 53 -4.10 12.37 -10.17
CA LEU A 53 -3.69 11.04 -10.63
C LEU A 53 -4.90 10.23 -11.12
N LEU A 54 -6.00 10.24 -10.38
CA LEU A 54 -7.23 9.53 -10.76
C LEU A 54 -7.80 10.03 -12.08
N LYS A 55 -7.74 11.34 -12.35
CA LYS A 55 -8.14 11.94 -13.63
C LYS A 55 -7.34 11.38 -14.81
N GLU A 56 -6.05 11.08 -14.58
CA GLU A 56 -5.18 10.42 -15.58
C GLU A 56 -5.30 8.89 -15.55
N ARG A 57 -6.32 8.36 -14.87
CA ARG A 57 -6.60 6.93 -14.70
C ARG A 57 -5.49 6.16 -13.98
N ILE A 58 -4.79 6.87 -13.09
CA ILE A 58 -3.71 6.34 -12.26
C ILE A 58 -4.23 6.08 -10.85
N VAL A 59 -4.08 4.85 -10.40
CA VAL A 59 -4.35 4.40 -9.03
C VAL A 59 -3.00 4.08 -8.36
N TYR A 60 -2.81 4.50 -7.12
CA TYR A 60 -1.56 4.30 -6.40
C TYR A 60 -1.76 3.51 -5.12
N LEU A 61 -1.22 2.29 -5.08
CA LEU A 61 -1.15 1.44 -3.89
C LEU A 61 0.22 1.61 -3.22
N GLY A 62 0.33 2.60 -2.33
CA GLY A 62 1.57 2.95 -1.62
C GLY A 62 1.57 2.62 -0.13
N LEU A 63 0.49 2.06 0.39
CA LEU A 63 0.30 1.72 1.80
C LEU A 63 0.07 0.22 1.96
N PRO A 64 0.28 -0.33 3.17
CA PRO A 64 -0.11 -1.70 3.46
C PRO A 64 -1.65 -1.85 3.48
N LEU A 65 -2.12 -3.06 3.22
CA LEU A 65 -3.53 -3.45 3.33
C LEU A 65 -3.80 -3.91 4.77
N VAL A 66 -4.60 -3.14 5.49
CA VAL A 66 -4.82 -3.31 6.93
C VAL A 66 -6.27 -3.67 7.20
N SER A 67 -6.53 -4.72 7.96
CA SER A 67 -7.88 -5.18 8.29
C SER A 67 -8.36 -4.82 9.70
N PRO A 68 -7.53 -4.92 10.77
CA PRO A 68 -7.97 -4.58 12.12
C PRO A 68 -8.26 -3.09 12.28
N ASP A 69 -9.36 -2.76 12.95
CA ASP A 69 -9.81 -1.38 13.18
C ASP A 69 -8.75 -0.52 13.87
N GLU A 70 -7.98 -1.08 14.82
CA GLU A 70 -6.88 -0.38 15.49
C GLU A 70 -5.83 0.18 14.53
N TYR A 71 -5.55 -0.51 13.44
CA TYR A 71 -4.60 -0.06 12.43
C TYR A 71 -5.27 0.83 11.39
N LYS A 72 -6.55 0.60 11.06
CA LYS A 72 -7.34 1.47 10.18
C LYS A 72 -7.45 2.87 10.77
N ASP A 73 -7.70 2.99 12.06
CA ASP A 73 -7.75 4.27 12.78
C ASP A 73 -6.42 5.02 12.71
N GLN A 74 -5.29 4.34 12.75
CA GLN A 74 -3.97 4.95 12.61
C GLN A 74 -3.68 5.48 11.20
N LEU A 75 -4.15 4.78 10.17
CA LEU A 75 -3.98 5.20 8.78
C LEU A 75 -5.02 6.24 8.35
N GLY A 76 -6.17 6.32 9.04
CA GLY A 76 -7.26 7.23 8.73
C GLY A 76 -7.95 6.97 7.38
N VAL A 77 -7.57 5.90 6.67
CA VAL A 77 -8.13 5.54 5.35
C VAL A 77 -8.14 4.02 5.21
N ASP A 78 -9.27 3.48 4.77
CA ASP A 78 -9.35 2.10 4.31
C ASP A 78 -8.78 1.99 2.89
N VAL A 79 -7.54 1.50 2.80
CA VAL A 79 -6.80 1.45 1.54
C VAL A 79 -7.47 0.51 0.54
N THR A 80 -7.97 -0.63 1.00
CA THR A 80 -8.64 -1.62 0.15
C THR A 80 -9.90 -1.05 -0.49
N GLU A 81 -10.77 -0.46 0.33
CA GLU A 81 -12.02 0.14 -0.16
C GLU A 81 -11.75 1.29 -1.12
N LEU A 82 -10.75 2.12 -0.82
CA LEU A 82 -10.36 3.23 -1.69
C LEU A 82 -9.90 2.75 -3.06
N ILE A 83 -9.03 1.73 -3.12
CA ILE A 83 -8.54 1.16 -4.39
C ILE A 83 -9.69 0.56 -5.19
N ILE A 84 -10.56 -0.22 -4.54
CA ILE A 84 -11.73 -0.83 -5.20
C ILE A 84 -12.67 0.26 -5.75
N ALA A 85 -12.98 1.27 -4.94
CA ALA A 85 -13.83 2.37 -5.38
C ALA A 85 -13.25 3.12 -6.59
N GLN A 86 -11.92 3.37 -6.60
CA GLN A 86 -11.24 3.99 -7.73
C GLN A 86 -11.30 3.13 -8.99
N LEU A 87 -11.08 1.82 -8.88
CA LEU A 87 -11.15 0.90 -10.02
C LEU A 87 -12.57 0.86 -10.62
N LEU A 88 -13.60 0.78 -9.78
CA LEU A 88 -15.01 0.78 -10.20
C LEU A 88 -15.41 2.12 -10.82
N PHE A 89 -14.96 3.24 -10.25
CA PHE A 89 -15.21 4.57 -10.80
C PHE A 89 -14.59 4.71 -12.20
N LEU A 90 -13.35 4.28 -12.38
CA LEU A 90 -12.66 4.35 -13.68
C LEU A 90 -13.29 3.45 -14.73
N GLN A 91 -13.84 2.29 -14.35
CA GLN A 91 -14.65 1.47 -15.26
C GLN A 91 -15.93 2.19 -15.69
N PHE A 92 -16.60 2.88 -14.73
CA PHE A 92 -17.82 3.62 -15.04
C PHE A 92 -17.56 4.83 -15.93
N ASP A 93 -16.44 5.52 -15.71
CA ASP A 93 -16.02 6.71 -16.48
C ASP A 93 -15.74 6.35 -17.95
N ASP A 94 -14.91 5.35 -18.20
CA ASP A 94 -14.63 4.87 -19.56
C ASP A 94 -14.19 3.38 -19.52
N PRO A 95 -15.03 2.44 -19.96
CA PRO A 95 -14.73 1.02 -19.89
C PRO A 95 -13.68 0.54 -20.91
N GLU A 96 -13.30 1.35 -21.89
CA GLU A 96 -12.36 0.97 -22.95
C GLU A 96 -10.93 1.46 -22.68
N LYS A 97 -10.78 2.52 -21.87
CA LYS A 97 -9.46 3.08 -21.57
C LYS A 97 -8.73 2.31 -20.49
N PRO A 98 -7.42 2.11 -20.62
CA PRO A 98 -6.63 1.40 -19.63
C PRO A 98 -6.58 2.11 -18.27
N ILE A 99 -6.40 1.33 -17.22
CA ILE A 99 -6.14 1.79 -15.84
C ILE A 99 -4.70 1.46 -15.49
N TYR A 100 -4.00 2.37 -14.82
CA TYR A 100 -2.62 2.19 -14.39
C TYR A 100 -2.58 2.07 -12.86
N LEU A 101 -2.28 0.87 -12.36
CA LEU A 101 -2.13 0.60 -10.92
C LEU A 101 -0.64 0.53 -10.57
N TYR A 102 -0.14 1.59 -9.95
CA TYR A 102 1.22 1.65 -9.43
C TYR A 102 1.28 1.06 -8.02
N ILE A 103 2.25 0.18 -7.78
CA ILE A 103 2.36 -0.60 -6.54
C ILE A 103 3.71 -0.35 -5.88
N ASN A 104 3.66 0.04 -4.60
CA ASN A 104 4.79 0.10 -3.69
C ASN A 104 4.31 -0.25 -2.29
N SER A 105 4.01 -1.52 -2.05
CA SER A 105 3.31 -1.96 -0.83
C SER A 105 3.89 -3.26 -0.28
N THR A 106 3.79 -3.41 1.03
CA THR A 106 4.08 -4.65 1.74
C THR A 106 2.87 -5.61 1.78
N GLY A 107 1.76 -5.24 1.12
CA GLY A 107 0.54 -6.04 1.17
C GLY A 107 -0.07 -6.08 2.57
N THR A 108 -0.47 -7.25 3.02
CA THR A 108 -1.09 -7.49 4.33
C THR A 108 -0.07 -7.79 5.44
N SER A 109 1.21 -7.41 5.26
CA SER A 109 2.29 -7.71 6.20
C SER A 109 3.18 -6.49 6.46
N TRP A 110 3.82 -6.43 7.64
CA TRP A 110 4.95 -5.53 7.89
C TRP A 110 6.23 -6.06 7.26
N TYR A 111 7.27 -5.23 7.18
CA TYR A 111 8.61 -5.60 6.69
C TYR A 111 9.22 -6.82 7.40
N GLY A 112 8.84 -7.10 8.65
CA GLY A 112 9.26 -8.29 9.40
C GLY A 112 8.49 -9.56 9.04
N GLY A 113 7.45 -9.45 8.21
CA GLY A 113 6.58 -10.57 7.85
C GLY A 113 5.42 -10.82 8.83
N ASP A 114 5.24 -9.96 9.84
CA ASP A 114 4.09 -10.02 10.74
C ASP A 114 2.83 -9.56 10.00
N SER A 115 1.73 -10.28 10.18
CA SER A 115 0.45 -9.98 9.55
C SER A 115 -0.22 -8.76 10.20
N ILE A 116 -0.70 -7.83 9.36
CA ILE A 116 -1.46 -6.65 9.75
C ILE A 116 -2.83 -6.59 9.07
N GLY A 117 -3.08 -7.48 8.14
CA GLY A 117 -4.33 -7.57 7.42
C GLY A 117 -4.68 -9.00 7.07
N PHE A 118 -5.93 -9.20 6.67
CA PHE A 118 -6.40 -10.46 6.13
C PHE A 118 -6.13 -10.54 4.63
N GLU A 119 -5.82 -11.71 4.14
CA GLU A 119 -5.61 -11.96 2.70
C GLU A 119 -6.85 -11.58 1.87
N THR A 120 -8.04 -11.60 2.47
CA THR A 120 -9.30 -11.20 1.86
C THR A 120 -9.31 -9.78 1.30
N GLU A 121 -8.55 -8.86 1.91
CA GLU A 121 -8.35 -7.49 1.41
C GLU A 121 -7.74 -7.51 0.00
N ALA A 122 -6.68 -8.29 -0.16
CA ALA A 122 -6.02 -8.42 -1.45
C ALA A 122 -6.84 -9.24 -2.46
N PHE A 123 -7.57 -10.25 -2.01
CA PHE A 123 -8.48 -11.01 -2.89
C PHE A 123 -9.55 -10.10 -3.49
N ALA A 124 -10.15 -9.21 -2.67
CA ALA A 124 -11.15 -8.26 -3.14
C ALA A 124 -10.60 -7.34 -4.27
N ILE A 125 -9.35 -6.89 -4.14
CA ILE A 125 -8.68 -6.10 -5.20
C ILE A 125 -8.43 -6.97 -6.44
N CYS A 126 -7.90 -8.20 -6.29
CA CYS A 126 -7.63 -9.11 -7.40
C CYS A 126 -8.91 -9.48 -8.16
N ASP A 127 -9.99 -9.76 -7.44
CA ASP A 127 -11.29 -10.07 -8.02
C ASP A 127 -11.87 -8.86 -8.75
N THR A 128 -11.73 -7.66 -8.18
CA THR A 128 -12.14 -6.41 -8.83
C THR A 128 -11.37 -6.20 -10.13
N ILE A 129 -10.04 -6.36 -10.13
CA ILE A 129 -9.22 -6.28 -11.35
C ILE A 129 -9.68 -7.26 -12.42
N SER A 130 -10.07 -8.48 -12.00
CA SER A 130 -10.54 -9.52 -12.91
C SER A 130 -11.98 -9.29 -13.41
N TYR A 131 -12.80 -8.59 -12.62
CA TYR A 131 -14.19 -8.30 -12.91
C TYR A 131 -14.38 -7.13 -13.89
N ILE A 132 -13.55 -6.08 -13.76
CA ILE A 132 -13.67 -4.86 -14.56
C ILE A 132 -13.26 -5.12 -16.02
N LYS A 133 -13.88 -4.36 -16.97
CA LYS A 133 -13.60 -4.49 -18.41
C LYS A 133 -12.30 -3.82 -18.85
N PRO A 134 -11.93 -2.62 -18.34
CA PRO A 134 -10.71 -1.94 -18.75
C PRO A 134 -9.47 -2.80 -18.49
N PRO A 135 -8.49 -2.83 -19.42
CA PRO A 135 -7.22 -3.48 -19.13
C PRO A 135 -6.49 -2.74 -17.97
N VAL A 136 -6.03 -3.50 -16.99
CA VAL A 136 -5.30 -2.96 -15.83
C VAL A 136 -3.81 -3.21 -16.00
N HIS A 137 -3.06 -2.14 -16.16
CA HIS A 137 -1.60 -2.15 -16.17
C HIS A 137 -1.10 -2.08 -14.73
N THR A 138 -0.44 -3.11 -14.25
CA THR A 138 0.15 -3.14 -12.90
C THR A 138 1.64 -2.88 -12.98
N ILE A 139 2.14 -1.93 -12.19
CA ILE A 139 3.53 -1.47 -12.26
C ILE A 139 4.13 -1.40 -10.85
N CYS A 140 5.12 -2.24 -10.58
CA CYS A 140 5.86 -2.19 -9.32
C CYS A 140 6.93 -1.09 -9.37
N LEU A 141 6.87 -0.13 -8.43
CA LEU A 141 7.84 0.97 -8.35
C LEU A 141 9.03 0.63 -7.46
N GLY A 142 8.81 0.28 -6.21
CA GLY A 142 9.86 -0.01 -5.24
C GLY A 142 9.81 -1.45 -4.75
N GLN A 143 8.66 -1.84 -4.22
CA GLN A 143 8.46 -3.21 -3.73
C GLN A 143 7.01 -3.68 -3.89
N ALA A 144 6.87 -4.99 -4.05
CA ALA A 144 5.59 -5.69 -3.95
C ALA A 144 5.80 -6.96 -3.12
N MET A 145 5.24 -7.00 -1.90
CA MET A 145 5.47 -8.11 -0.97
C MET A 145 4.19 -8.89 -0.72
N GLY A 146 4.29 -10.21 -0.72
CA GLY A 146 3.20 -11.13 -0.40
C GLY A 146 1.95 -10.89 -1.24
N THR A 147 0.89 -10.43 -0.61
CA THR A 147 -0.38 -10.13 -1.28
C THR A 147 -0.28 -8.97 -2.28
N ALA A 148 0.63 -8.00 -2.09
CA ALA A 148 0.88 -6.97 -3.08
C ALA A 148 1.54 -7.54 -4.36
N ALA A 149 2.40 -8.56 -4.24
CA ALA A 149 2.92 -9.28 -5.40
C ALA A 149 1.85 -10.09 -6.13
N MET A 150 0.85 -10.62 -5.41
CA MET A 150 -0.32 -11.24 -6.01
C MET A 150 -1.19 -10.24 -6.78
N ILE A 151 -1.40 -9.03 -6.23
CA ILE A 151 -2.11 -7.95 -6.94
C ILE A 151 -1.33 -7.54 -8.20
N LEU A 152 0.00 -7.43 -8.11
CA LEU A 152 0.86 -7.15 -9.26
C LEU A 152 0.69 -8.21 -10.36
N ALA A 153 0.68 -9.50 -10.00
CA ALA A 153 0.47 -10.60 -10.92
C ALA A 153 -0.95 -10.65 -11.51
N SER A 154 -1.95 -10.07 -10.82
CA SER A 154 -3.35 -10.06 -11.23
C SER A 154 -3.69 -9.06 -12.33
N GLY A 155 -2.76 -8.16 -12.69
CA GLY A 155 -2.89 -7.27 -13.84
C GLY A 155 -3.14 -8.01 -15.14
N THR A 156 -3.59 -7.27 -16.16
CA THR A 156 -3.82 -7.80 -17.49
C THR A 156 -2.53 -8.39 -18.07
N LYS A 157 -2.60 -9.63 -18.56
CA LYS A 157 -1.43 -10.32 -19.12
C LYS A 157 -0.84 -9.53 -20.28
N GLY A 158 0.49 -9.35 -20.27
CA GLY A 158 1.21 -8.48 -21.20
C GLY A 158 1.35 -7.02 -20.74
N CYS A 159 0.61 -6.63 -19.67
CA CYS A 159 0.60 -5.27 -19.12
C CYS A 159 1.16 -5.17 -17.70
N ARG A 160 1.78 -6.23 -17.18
CA ARG A 160 2.37 -6.28 -15.86
C ARG A 160 3.85 -5.92 -15.94
N ALA A 161 4.29 -4.96 -15.15
CA ALA A 161 5.62 -4.41 -15.27
C ALA A 161 6.27 -4.10 -13.91
N SER A 162 7.57 -3.88 -13.92
CA SER A 162 8.33 -3.42 -12.76
C SER A 162 9.45 -2.50 -13.18
N LEU A 163 9.84 -1.58 -12.31
CA LEU A 163 11.06 -0.78 -12.47
C LEU A 163 12.31 -1.64 -12.21
N PRO A 164 13.49 -1.26 -12.75
CA PRO A 164 14.68 -2.11 -12.76
C PRO A 164 15.23 -2.46 -11.37
N HIS A 165 14.99 -1.63 -10.38
CA HIS A 165 15.50 -1.80 -9.01
C HIS A 165 14.43 -2.15 -7.99
N ALA A 166 13.23 -2.52 -8.45
CA ALA A 166 12.16 -2.96 -7.55
C ALA A 166 12.46 -4.36 -6.99
N SER A 167 11.84 -4.67 -5.86
CA SER A 167 11.92 -5.98 -5.21
C SER A 167 10.54 -6.62 -5.18
N ILE A 168 10.42 -7.83 -5.69
CA ILE A 168 9.21 -8.62 -5.66
C ILE A 168 9.43 -9.78 -4.69
N ILE A 169 8.59 -9.87 -3.65
CA ILE A 169 8.80 -10.82 -2.56
C ILE A 169 7.55 -11.68 -2.42
N LEU A 170 7.69 -12.98 -2.52
CA LEU A 170 6.61 -13.91 -2.20
C LEU A 170 6.82 -14.49 -0.80
N HIS A 171 5.74 -14.69 -0.08
CA HIS A 171 5.67 -15.42 1.17
C HIS A 171 4.25 -15.94 1.39
N GLN A 172 4.13 -16.97 2.22
CA GLN A 172 2.82 -17.54 2.55
C GLN A 172 2.01 -16.62 3.47
N ALA A 173 0.68 -16.82 3.44
CA ALA A 173 -0.25 -16.21 4.39
C ALA A 173 0.14 -16.53 5.84
N ARG A 174 0.12 -15.52 6.70
CA ARG A 174 0.41 -15.63 8.13
C ARG A 174 -0.63 -14.85 8.90
N GLN A 175 -1.15 -15.45 9.97
CA GLN A 175 -2.05 -14.76 10.89
C GLN A 175 -1.72 -15.15 12.33
N GLY A 176 -1.76 -14.15 13.23
CA GLY A 176 -1.75 -14.39 14.65
C GLY A 176 -3.14 -14.83 15.13
N ALA A 177 -3.20 -15.80 16.04
CA ALA A 177 -4.45 -16.22 16.67
C ALA A 177 -4.27 -16.28 18.18
N GLN A 178 -5.19 -15.66 18.92
CA GLN A 178 -5.30 -15.72 20.38
C GLN A 178 -6.74 -16.02 20.74
N GLY A 179 -6.95 -16.75 21.84
CA GLY A 179 -8.27 -17.12 22.32
C GLY A 179 -8.36 -18.55 22.80
N GLN A 180 -9.57 -19.10 22.84
CA GLN A 180 -9.81 -20.49 23.21
C GLN A 180 -9.30 -21.44 22.11
N ALA A 181 -8.94 -22.66 22.50
CA ALA A 181 -8.40 -23.67 21.57
C ALA A 181 -9.31 -23.91 20.34
N THR A 182 -10.63 -23.88 20.55
CA THR A 182 -11.61 -24.01 19.48
C THR A 182 -11.57 -22.85 18.50
N ASP A 183 -11.41 -21.62 18.98
CA ASP A 183 -11.34 -20.42 18.14
C ASP A 183 -10.04 -20.41 17.32
N ILE A 184 -8.93 -20.81 17.94
CA ILE A 184 -7.65 -20.97 17.26
C ILE A 184 -7.76 -22.02 16.14
N GLN A 185 -8.46 -23.15 16.37
CA GLN A 185 -8.69 -24.16 15.34
C GLN A 185 -9.52 -23.63 14.16
N ILE A 186 -10.57 -22.85 14.44
CA ILE A 186 -11.40 -22.26 13.39
C ILE A 186 -10.56 -21.32 12.53
N ARG A 187 -9.80 -20.40 13.15
CA ARG A 187 -8.92 -19.48 12.44
C ARG A 187 -7.83 -20.19 11.64
N ALA A 188 -7.21 -21.23 12.20
CA ALA A 188 -6.21 -22.03 11.49
C ALA A 188 -6.78 -22.67 10.21
N LYS A 189 -8.02 -23.17 10.25
CA LYS A 189 -8.68 -23.69 9.05
C LYS A 189 -8.91 -22.62 8.00
N GLU A 190 -9.31 -21.42 8.40
CA GLU A 190 -9.50 -20.29 7.51
C GLU A 190 -8.19 -19.89 6.82
N VAL A 191 -7.10 -19.77 7.57
CA VAL A 191 -5.76 -19.44 7.01
C VAL A 191 -5.32 -20.49 5.98
N ILE A 192 -5.60 -21.78 6.22
CA ILE A 192 -5.29 -22.86 5.26
C ILE A 192 -6.12 -22.70 3.99
N VAL A 193 -7.39 -22.30 4.08
CA VAL A 193 -8.24 -22.03 2.91
C VAL A 193 -7.71 -20.84 2.15
N ASN A 194 -7.41 -19.72 2.82
CA ASN A 194 -6.88 -18.51 2.20
C ASN A 194 -5.52 -18.76 1.54
N LYS A 195 -4.64 -19.55 2.19
CA LYS A 195 -3.38 -20.00 1.57
C LYS A 195 -3.63 -20.69 0.23
N ARG A 196 -4.59 -21.61 0.16
CA ARG A 196 -4.91 -22.32 -1.10
C ARG A 196 -5.46 -21.38 -2.17
N VAL A 197 -6.31 -20.43 -1.80
CA VAL A 197 -6.85 -19.43 -2.73
C VAL A 197 -5.70 -18.60 -3.30
N MET A 198 -4.80 -18.10 -2.46
CA MET A 198 -3.61 -17.34 -2.88
C MET A 198 -2.72 -18.14 -3.85
N LEU A 199 -2.45 -19.43 -3.53
CA LEU A 199 -1.66 -20.31 -4.38
C LEU A 199 -2.32 -20.50 -5.75
N ASN A 200 -3.64 -20.70 -5.79
CA ASN A 200 -4.39 -20.88 -7.04
C ASN A 200 -4.39 -19.60 -7.90
N ILE A 201 -4.59 -18.43 -7.28
CA ILE A 201 -4.51 -17.15 -7.99
C ILE A 201 -3.11 -16.97 -8.60
N LEU A 202 -2.06 -17.18 -7.81
CA LEU A 202 -0.69 -17.06 -8.30
C LEU A 202 -0.39 -18.07 -9.40
N ALA A 203 -0.85 -19.32 -9.28
CA ALA A 203 -0.66 -20.34 -10.30
C ALA A 203 -1.33 -19.95 -11.63
N ASP A 204 -2.58 -19.49 -11.58
CA ASP A 204 -3.32 -19.02 -12.75
C ASP A 204 -2.60 -17.84 -13.44
N LYS A 205 -2.13 -16.87 -12.68
CA LYS A 205 -1.51 -15.65 -13.22
C LYS A 205 -0.07 -15.82 -13.68
N THR A 206 0.70 -16.71 -13.03
CA THR A 206 2.13 -16.93 -13.35
C THR A 206 2.36 -18.10 -14.29
N GLY A 207 1.44 -19.07 -14.34
CA GLY A 207 1.61 -20.32 -15.07
C GLY A 207 2.52 -21.33 -14.36
N GLN A 208 2.89 -21.09 -13.09
CA GLN A 208 3.62 -22.04 -12.25
C GLN A 208 2.65 -23.03 -11.61
N THR A 209 3.16 -24.20 -11.21
CA THR A 209 2.33 -25.17 -10.47
C THR A 209 2.12 -24.74 -9.03
N PRO A 210 0.94 -25.01 -8.43
CA PRO A 210 0.66 -24.67 -7.03
C PRO A 210 1.71 -25.26 -6.06
N GLU A 211 2.21 -26.47 -6.31
CA GLU A 211 3.20 -27.15 -5.48
C GLU A 211 4.54 -26.42 -5.52
N LYS A 212 4.94 -25.89 -6.68
CA LYS A 212 6.15 -25.08 -6.80
C LYS A 212 6.01 -23.78 -6.04
N ILE A 213 4.89 -23.08 -6.20
CA ILE A 213 4.62 -21.81 -5.51
C ILE A 213 4.57 -22.05 -3.99
N GLU A 214 3.94 -23.12 -3.53
CA GLU A 214 3.87 -23.48 -2.11
C GLU A 214 5.27 -23.67 -1.54
N LYS A 215 6.15 -24.41 -2.24
CA LYS A 215 7.55 -24.63 -1.84
C LYS A 215 8.36 -23.33 -1.83
N ASP A 216 8.20 -22.49 -2.84
CA ASP A 216 8.92 -21.22 -2.96
C ASP A 216 8.47 -20.21 -1.89
N THR A 217 7.18 -20.23 -1.50
CA THR A 217 6.62 -19.32 -0.49
C THR A 217 6.78 -19.81 0.95
N ASP A 218 7.29 -21.00 1.20
CA ASP A 218 7.54 -21.52 2.57
C ASP A 218 8.45 -20.58 3.38
N ARG A 219 9.36 -19.93 2.71
CA ARG A 219 10.19 -18.84 3.21
C ARG A 219 9.99 -17.58 2.39
N MET A 220 10.50 -16.43 2.86
CA MET A 220 10.51 -15.23 2.04
C MET A 220 11.34 -15.46 0.78
N PHE A 221 10.70 -15.40 -0.36
CA PHE A 221 11.31 -15.59 -1.66
C PHE A 221 11.47 -14.25 -2.37
N TYR A 222 12.72 -13.77 -2.38
CA TYR A 222 13.07 -12.48 -2.98
C TYR A 222 13.40 -12.64 -4.45
N MET A 223 12.82 -11.80 -5.28
CA MET A 223 13.07 -11.75 -6.71
C MET A 223 13.42 -10.33 -7.14
N ASN A 224 14.46 -10.21 -7.97
CA ASN A 224 14.65 -9.00 -8.76
C ASN A 224 13.66 -8.99 -9.95
N PRO A 225 13.50 -7.87 -10.66
CA PRO A 225 12.52 -7.76 -11.75
C PRO A 225 12.72 -8.79 -12.87
N GLN A 226 13.95 -9.13 -13.19
CA GLN A 226 14.22 -10.14 -14.23
C GLN A 226 13.78 -11.54 -13.78
N GLN A 227 14.06 -11.91 -12.54
CA GLN A 227 13.60 -13.18 -11.96
C GLN A 227 12.07 -13.23 -11.86
N ALA A 228 11.44 -12.11 -11.49
CA ALA A 228 9.98 -12.01 -11.42
C ALA A 228 9.32 -12.16 -12.81
N LYS A 229 9.99 -11.66 -13.86
CA LYS A 229 9.58 -11.89 -15.26
C LYS A 229 9.71 -13.37 -15.66
N GLU A 230 10.82 -14.00 -15.34
CA GLU A 230 11.04 -15.44 -15.61
C GLU A 230 10.06 -16.32 -14.81
N TYR A 231 9.72 -15.90 -13.61
CA TYR A 231 8.72 -16.56 -12.77
C TYR A 231 7.28 -16.41 -13.32
N GLY A 232 7.01 -15.33 -14.05
CA GLY A 232 5.72 -15.03 -14.67
C GLY A 232 4.83 -14.06 -13.88
N ILE A 233 5.36 -13.41 -12.83
CA ILE A 233 4.62 -12.38 -12.07
C ILE A 233 4.46 -11.11 -12.90
N ILE A 234 5.49 -10.73 -13.65
CA ILE A 234 5.48 -9.58 -14.55
C ILE A 234 5.82 -10.00 -15.97
N ASP A 235 5.48 -9.14 -16.92
CA ASP A 235 5.72 -9.36 -18.35
C ASP A 235 6.91 -8.54 -18.86
N LYS A 236 7.18 -7.36 -18.23
CA LYS A 236 8.19 -6.41 -18.69
C LYS A 236 8.96 -5.79 -17.52
N VAL A 237 10.22 -5.42 -17.78
CA VAL A 237 10.99 -4.50 -16.94
C VAL A 237 11.08 -3.17 -17.69
N LEU A 238 10.71 -2.07 -17.04
CA LEU A 238 10.64 -0.75 -17.64
C LEU A 238 11.92 0.02 -17.32
N GLU A 239 12.79 0.19 -18.30
CA GLU A 239 14.04 0.96 -18.15
C GLU A 239 13.84 2.45 -18.46
N SER A 240 12.80 2.76 -19.23
CA SER A 240 12.52 4.12 -19.69
C SER A 240 11.01 4.39 -19.76
N SER A 241 10.61 5.65 -19.68
CA SER A 241 9.21 6.07 -19.90
C SER A 241 8.68 5.68 -21.29
N LYS A 242 9.57 5.44 -22.26
CA LYS A 242 9.21 4.96 -23.61
C LYS A 242 8.70 3.53 -23.61
N ASP A 243 8.99 2.77 -22.56
CA ASP A 243 8.55 1.37 -22.39
C ASP A 243 7.10 1.27 -21.86
N LEU A 244 6.54 2.41 -21.39
CA LEU A 244 5.13 2.48 -21.02
C LEU A 244 4.25 2.33 -22.26
N PRO A 245 3.16 1.56 -22.16
CA PRO A 245 2.31 1.27 -23.32
C PRO A 245 1.55 2.49 -23.88
N VAL A 246 1.41 3.55 -23.10
CA VAL A 246 0.86 4.85 -23.53
C VAL A 246 1.67 5.95 -22.88
N PRO A 247 2.24 6.91 -23.64
CA PRO A 247 2.81 8.11 -23.05
C PRO A 247 1.72 8.86 -22.29
N LEU A 248 1.98 9.21 -21.02
CA LEU A 248 1.12 10.15 -20.31
C LEU A 248 1.07 11.43 -21.16
N ALA A 249 -0.13 11.82 -21.60
CA ALA A 249 -0.29 13.07 -22.35
C ALA A 249 0.21 14.22 -21.46
N PRO A 250 0.94 15.19 -22.04
CA PRO A 250 1.36 16.36 -21.25
C PRO A 250 0.12 17.04 -20.67
N VAL A 251 0.17 17.28 -19.38
CA VAL A 251 -0.86 18.06 -18.68
C VAL A 251 -0.76 19.50 -19.21
N ASN A 252 -1.73 19.90 -20.04
CA ASN A 252 -1.87 21.28 -20.54
C ASN A 252 -2.49 22.17 -19.44
#